data_f50ea151bac9569a42dc5d61ac973e10
#
_entry.id   f50ea151bac9569a42dc5d61ac973e10
#
_cell.length_a   1.000
_cell.length_b   1.000
_cell.length_c   1.000
_cell.angle_alpha   90.00
_cell.angle_beta   90.00
_cell.angle_gamma   90.00
#
_symmetry.space_group_name_H-M   'P 1'
#
loop_
_entity.id
_entity.type
_entity.pdbx_description
1 polymer ?
#
loop_
_entity_poly.entity_id
_entity_poly.type
_entity_poly.pdbx_seq_one_letter_code
_entity_poly.pdbx_strand_id
1 'polypeptide(L)'
;MLGAGPGGYTAAFRAADLGKKVVLVERYPTLGGVCLNVGCIPSKALLHVAKVITEAEEASHSGITFGKPAIDITKLRTWKAGVVGKLTKGLSGLAKQRKVQVVTGRGEFASPHTLKVETTEGVKTIAFEHCIIAAGSQVARIPGFPHDDPRIIDSTGALELAQIPKRLLVVGGGIIGLEMATVYDALGSKITVVELMDALIPGADPDIVRVLQKRISARYEKILLKTKVSKIEALKEGLKVTFDASGTNGTNGTQTTDTFDAILMATGRRPNGRDIKADAAGVTVNERGFIPTDKQMRTNVPHIFASAGYRFLMNEDFNFIPSVMMKYVNPVPLQFDINAKIQYQDRAWIGASYRTG
;
A
#
# COMPACT_ATOMS: atom_id res chain seq x y z
N MET A 1 11.12 12.20 12.96
CA MET A 1 10.54 11.33 11.94
C MET A 1 9.21 11.87 11.50
N LEU A 2 9.00 12.09 10.21
CA LEU A 2 7.75 12.59 9.65
C LEU A 2 7.02 11.46 8.91
N GLY A 3 5.96 10.94 9.52
CA GLY A 3 5.17 9.78 9.09
C GLY A 3 5.55 8.49 9.81
N ALA A 4 4.53 7.74 10.25
CA ALA A 4 4.67 6.49 11.02
C ALA A 4 4.23 5.25 10.23
N GLY A 5 4.37 5.28 8.90
CA GLY A 5 4.29 4.08 8.07
C GLY A 5 5.50 3.17 8.27
N PRO A 6 5.61 2.03 7.53
CA PRO A 6 6.68 1.05 7.70
C PRO A 6 8.09 1.64 7.67
N GLY A 7 8.36 2.59 6.77
CA GLY A 7 9.66 3.28 6.75
C GLY A 7 9.89 4.16 7.99
N GLY A 8 8.84 4.85 8.45
CA GLY A 8 8.96 5.80 9.57
C GLY A 8 9.11 5.12 10.92
N TYR A 9 8.20 4.21 11.30
CA TYR A 9 8.31 3.56 12.61
C TYR A 9 9.55 2.66 12.70
N THR A 10 9.94 1.99 11.63
CA THR A 10 11.16 1.17 11.60
C THR A 10 12.41 2.02 11.85
N ALA A 11 12.52 3.15 11.13
CA ALA A 11 13.64 4.07 11.33
C ALA A 11 13.60 4.73 12.72
N ALA A 12 12.41 5.08 13.23
CA ALA A 12 12.25 5.65 14.56
C ALA A 12 12.71 4.69 15.67
N PHE A 13 12.28 3.43 15.59
CA PHE A 13 12.67 2.41 16.57
C PHE A 13 14.16 2.12 16.51
N ARG A 14 14.72 2.00 15.32
CA ARG A 14 16.17 1.80 15.16
C ARG A 14 16.98 2.98 15.70
N ALA A 15 16.54 4.22 15.43
CA ALA A 15 17.21 5.41 15.97
C ALA A 15 17.16 5.43 17.51
N ALA A 16 16.03 5.06 18.09
CA ALA A 16 15.89 4.97 19.55
C ALA A 16 16.78 3.85 20.14
N ASP A 17 16.84 2.67 19.50
CA ASP A 17 17.74 1.57 19.91
C ASP A 17 19.22 1.96 19.82
N LEU A 18 19.57 2.94 18.99
CA LEU A 18 20.90 3.56 18.90
C LEU A 18 21.10 4.73 19.87
N GLY A 19 20.21 4.91 20.85
CA GLY A 19 20.31 5.94 21.89
C GLY A 19 19.92 7.36 21.45
N LYS A 20 19.27 7.53 20.28
CA LYS A 20 18.79 8.85 19.83
C LYS A 20 17.48 9.22 20.50
N LYS A 21 17.30 10.50 20.81
CA LYS A 21 16.01 11.07 21.22
C LYS A 21 15.13 11.24 19.99
N VAL A 22 14.03 10.49 19.92
CA VAL A 22 13.20 10.40 18.71
C VAL A 22 11.80 10.96 18.96
N VAL A 23 11.36 11.85 18.05
CA VAL A 23 9.97 12.26 17.90
C VAL A 23 9.43 11.68 16.60
N LEU A 24 8.29 10.97 16.68
CA LEU A 24 7.58 10.37 15.54
C LEU A 24 6.26 11.11 15.34
N VAL A 25 6.15 11.83 14.22
CA VAL A 25 4.95 12.60 13.86
C VAL A 25 4.07 11.75 12.95
N GLU A 26 2.80 11.58 13.30
CA GLU A 26 1.83 10.84 12.49
C GLU A 26 0.50 11.59 12.43
N ARG A 27 -0.03 11.78 11.22
CA ARG A 27 -1.29 12.52 11.01
C ARG A 27 -2.54 11.75 11.45
N TYR A 28 -2.47 10.42 11.51
CA TYR A 28 -3.57 9.55 11.92
C TYR A 28 -3.41 9.12 13.38
N PRO A 29 -4.50 8.73 14.06
CA PRO A 29 -4.45 8.35 15.48
C PRO A 29 -3.71 7.02 15.74
N THR A 30 -3.43 6.24 14.70
CA THR A 30 -2.79 4.93 14.79
C THR A 30 -1.48 4.88 14.01
N LEU A 31 -0.46 4.26 14.61
CA LEU A 31 0.80 3.98 13.92
C LEU A 31 0.63 2.90 12.85
N GLY A 32 1.60 2.82 11.92
CA GLY A 32 1.63 1.77 10.89
C GLY A 32 1.35 2.27 9.47
N GLY A 33 0.87 3.52 9.34
CA GLY A 33 0.59 4.16 8.05
C GLY A 33 -0.42 3.40 7.20
N VAL A 34 -0.37 3.60 5.89
CA VAL A 34 -1.26 2.94 4.92
C VAL A 34 -1.14 1.42 5.01
N CYS A 35 0.08 0.88 5.08
CA CYS A 35 0.32 -0.56 5.05
C CYS A 35 -0.47 -1.32 6.14
N LEU A 36 -0.36 -0.90 7.41
CA LEU A 36 -1.02 -1.61 8.50
C LEU A 36 -2.51 -1.31 8.58
N ASN A 37 -2.90 -0.06 8.34
CA ASN A 37 -4.27 0.37 8.60
C ASN A 37 -5.23 0.14 7.43
N VAL A 38 -4.80 0.46 6.20
CA VAL A 38 -5.66 0.49 5.00
C VAL A 38 -4.94 -0.03 3.75
N GLY A 39 -4.03 -0.99 3.90
CA GLY A 39 -3.21 -1.54 2.82
C GLY A 39 -2.86 -3.01 3.05
N CYS A 40 -1.57 -3.32 3.18
CA CYS A 40 -1.03 -4.68 3.17
C CYS A 40 -1.69 -5.62 4.19
N ILE A 41 -1.84 -5.17 5.43
CA ILE A 41 -2.36 -6.04 6.50
C ILE A 41 -3.82 -6.41 6.28
N PRO A 42 -4.77 -5.45 6.13
CA PRO A 42 -6.15 -5.82 5.87
C PRO A 42 -6.33 -6.55 4.53
N SER A 43 -5.54 -6.24 3.48
CA SER A 43 -5.64 -6.97 2.21
C SER A 43 -5.19 -8.42 2.35
N LYS A 44 -4.06 -8.70 3.02
CA LYS A 44 -3.59 -10.09 3.25
C LYS A 44 -4.54 -10.87 4.17
N ALA A 45 -5.14 -10.21 5.15
CA ALA A 45 -6.17 -10.85 5.97
C ALA A 45 -7.37 -11.29 5.11
N LEU A 46 -7.87 -10.42 4.23
CA LEU A 46 -8.99 -10.75 3.35
C LEU A 46 -8.63 -11.77 2.26
N LEU A 47 -7.41 -11.68 1.69
CA LEU A 47 -6.91 -12.66 0.73
C LEU A 47 -6.78 -14.05 1.35
N HIS A 48 -6.42 -14.16 2.63
CA HIS A 48 -6.44 -15.44 3.34
C HIS A 48 -7.86 -16.03 3.39
N VAL A 49 -8.87 -15.23 3.71
CA VAL A 49 -10.27 -15.70 3.69
C VAL A 49 -10.72 -16.08 2.28
N ALA A 50 -10.37 -15.27 1.27
CA ALA A 50 -10.64 -15.57 -0.13
C ALA A 50 -9.99 -16.91 -0.55
N LYS A 51 -8.75 -17.15 -0.14
CA LYS A 51 -8.04 -18.41 -0.38
C LYS A 51 -8.79 -19.60 0.21
N VAL A 52 -9.23 -19.53 1.48
CA VAL A 52 -9.99 -20.61 2.13
C VAL A 52 -11.28 -20.93 1.37
N ILE A 53 -12.00 -19.91 0.91
CA ILE A 53 -13.25 -20.12 0.12
C ILE A 53 -12.91 -20.80 -1.20
N THR A 54 -11.90 -20.33 -1.92
CA THR A 54 -11.50 -20.86 -3.23
C THR A 54 -10.97 -22.30 -3.13
N GLU A 55 -10.16 -22.60 -2.10
CA GLU A 55 -9.66 -23.96 -1.85
C GLU A 55 -10.79 -24.94 -1.53
N ALA A 56 -11.81 -24.49 -0.79
CA ALA A 56 -12.99 -25.31 -0.54
C ALA A 56 -13.80 -25.57 -1.83
N GLU A 57 -13.89 -24.61 -2.75
CA GLU A 57 -14.50 -24.79 -4.08
C GLU A 57 -13.68 -25.79 -4.92
N GLU A 58 -12.35 -25.61 -4.96
CA GLU A 58 -11.40 -26.44 -5.73
C GLU A 58 -11.34 -27.88 -5.21
N ALA A 59 -11.62 -28.15 -3.93
CA ALA A 59 -11.67 -29.50 -3.36
C ALA A 59 -12.70 -30.42 -4.06
N SER A 60 -13.70 -29.83 -4.73
CA SER A 60 -14.67 -30.58 -5.55
C SER A 60 -13.99 -31.40 -6.68
N HIS A 61 -12.87 -30.93 -7.21
CA HIS A 61 -12.08 -31.64 -8.21
C HIS A 61 -11.47 -32.94 -7.67
N SER A 62 -11.28 -33.01 -6.34
CA SER A 62 -10.78 -34.21 -5.65
C SER A 62 -11.91 -35.06 -5.03
N GLY A 63 -13.17 -34.77 -5.38
CA GLY A 63 -14.32 -35.50 -4.91
C GLY A 63 -14.86 -35.05 -3.53
N ILE A 64 -14.38 -33.93 -2.98
CA ILE A 64 -14.83 -33.36 -1.70
C ILE A 64 -15.64 -32.11 -2.01
N THR A 65 -16.95 -32.14 -1.74
CA THR A 65 -17.85 -31.00 -2.02
C THR A 65 -18.28 -30.32 -0.73
N PHE A 66 -17.98 -29.02 -0.62
CA PHE A 66 -18.52 -28.14 0.41
C PHE A 66 -19.75 -27.41 -0.09
N GLY A 67 -20.68 -27.09 0.80
CA GLY A 67 -21.80 -26.20 0.47
C GLY A 67 -21.33 -24.76 0.20
N LYS A 68 -22.18 -23.96 -0.45
CA LYS A 68 -21.88 -22.53 -0.63
C LYS A 68 -21.69 -21.85 0.72
N PRO A 69 -20.63 -21.03 0.90
CA PRO A 69 -20.40 -20.36 2.16
C PRO A 69 -21.49 -19.33 2.46
N ALA A 70 -21.97 -19.30 3.70
CA ALA A 70 -22.76 -18.19 4.22
C ALA A 70 -21.79 -17.09 4.70
N ILE A 71 -21.84 -15.93 4.05
CA ILE A 71 -20.90 -14.83 4.32
C ILE A 71 -21.58 -13.79 5.21
N ASP A 72 -21.10 -13.66 6.45
CA ASP A 72 -21.44 -12.56 7.36
C ASP A 72 -20.37 -11.45 7.21
N ILE A 73 -20.67 -10.46 6.38
CA ILE A 73 -19.76 -9.35 6.09
C ILE A 73 -19.41 -8.53 7.35
N THR A 74 -20.34 -8.45 8.31
CA THR A 74 -20.11 -7.70 9.56
C THR A 74 -19.08 -8.40 10.44
N LYS A 75 -19.21 -9.73 10.59
CA LYS A 75 -18.20 -10.52 11.31
C LYS A 75 -16.84 -10.49 10.61
N LEU A 76 -16.82 -10.60 9.27
CA LEU A 76 -15.59 -10.52 8.48
C LEU A 76 -14.88 -9.17 8.68
N ARG A 77 -15.62 -8.06 8.65
CA ARG A 77 -15.10 -6.72 8.93
C ARG A 77 -14.52 -6.61 10.33
N THR A 78 -15.26 -7.11 11.33
CA THR A 78 -14.84 -7.10 12.74
C THR A 78 -13.56 -7.91 12.94
N TRP A 79 -13.49 -9.11 12.37
CA TRP A 79 -12.31 -9.95 12.42
C TRP A 79 -11.09 -9.26 11.78
N LYS A 80 -11.24 -8.72 10.58
CA LYS A 80 -10.20 -7.96 9.89
C LYS A 80 -9.71 -6.77 10.74
N ALA A 81 -10.65 -6.00 11.31
CA ALA A 81 -10.31 -4.87 12.19
C ALA A 81 -9.54 -5.34 13.44
N GLY A 82 -9.88 -6.50 13.98
CA GLY A 82 -9.15 -7.14 15.09
C GLY A 82 -7.70 -7.45 14.74
N VAL A 83 -7.43 -7.98 13.53
CA VAL A 83 -6.08 -8.23 13.03
C VAL A 83 -5.26 -6.94 12.96
N VAL A 84 -5.83 -5.90 12.33
CA VAL A 84 -5.19 -4.58 12.23
C VAL A 84 -4.94 -3.98 13.61
N GLY A 85 -5.95 -4.00 14.48
CA GLY A 85 -5.87 -3.43 15.83
C GLY A 85 -4.81 -4.12 16.72
N LYS A 86 -4.64 -5.42 16.58
CA LYS A 86 -3.58 -6.16 17.31
C LYS A 86 -2.19 -5.67 16.91
N LEU A 87 -1.94 -5.46 15.63
CA LEU A 87 -0.63 -5.04 15.13
C LEU A 87 -0.34 -3.56 15.42
N THR A 88 -1.33 -2.68 15.26
CA THR A 88 -1.15 -1.25 15.56
C THR A 88 -0.94 -0.99 17.05
N LYS A 89 -1.65 -1.74 17.93
CA LYS A 89 -1.39 -1.73 19.39
C LYS A 89 0.03 -2.21 19.70
N GLY A 90 0.51 -3.26 19.01
CA GLY A 90 1.89 -3.74 19.14
C GLY A 90 2.92 -2.64 18.83
N LEU A 91 2.73 -1.89 17.73
CA LEU A 91 3.61 -0.76 17.39
C LEU A 91 3.60 0.33 18.46
N SER A 92 2.43 0.68 18.98
CA SER A 92 2.32 1.67 20.07
C SER A 92 3.04 1.21 21.33
N GLY A 93 2.96 -0.08 21.66
CA GLY A 93 3.73 -0.70 22.76
C GLY A 93 5.24 -0.61 22.54
N LEU A 94 5.70 -0.92 21.33
CA LEU A 94 7.11 -0.85 20.94
C LEU A 94 7.65 0.60 20.97
N ALA A 95 6.85 1.58 20.55
CA ALA A 95 7.20 3.00 20.64
C ALA A 95 7.38 3.43 22.11
N LYS A 96 6.45 3.05 22.98
CA LYS A 96 6.50 3.34 24.41
C LYS A 96 7.74 2.70 25.08
N GLN A 97 8.00 1.41 24.80
CA GLN A 97 9.16 0.69 25.32
C GLN A 97 10.48 1.36 24.97
N ARG A 98 10.59 1.92 23.74
CA ARG A 98 11.77 2.63 23.24
C ARG A 98 11.79 4.12 23.57
N LYS A 99 10.83 4.59 24.36
CA LYS A 99 10.69 6.02 24.71
C LYS A 99 10.62 6.94 23.49
N VAL A 100 10.08 6.45 22.36
CA VAL A 100 9.80 7.27 21.18
C VAL A 100 8.60 8.15 21.50
N GLN A 101 8.79 9.47 21.40
CA GLN A 101 7.68 10.43 21.59
C GLN A 101 6.83 10.45 20.33
N VAL A 102 5.58 10.01 20.44
CA VAL A 102 4.62 10.07 19.32
C VAL A 102 3.83 11.37 19.43
N VAL A 103 3.77 12.12 18.33
CA VAL A 103 2.96 13.32 18.19
C VAL A 103 1.95 13.11 17.08
N THR A 104 0.67 13.02 17.43
CA THR A 104 -0.42 12.88 16.45
C THR A 104 -0.80 14.25 15.92
N GLY A 105 -0.70 14.40 14.61
CA GLY A 105 -1.03 15.63 13.90
C GLY A 105 -0.38 15.71 12.52
N ARG A 106 -0.83 16.67 11.73
CA ARG A 106 -0.29 16.93 10.39
C ARG A 106 0.99 17.75 10.50
N GLY A 107 2.11 17.11 10.17
CA GLY A 107 3.43 17.75 10.19
C GLY A 107 3.81 18.36 8.85
N GLU A 108 4.30 19.59 8.86
CA GLU A 108 4.83 20.31 7.71
C GLU A 108 6.16 21.00 8.09
N PHE A 109 7.07 21.13 7.15
CA PHE A 109 8.30 21.91 7.40
C PHE A 109 7.98 23.39 7.54
N ALA A 110 8.62 24.03 8.50
CA ALA A 110 8.60 25.48 8.69
C ALA A 110 9.99 26.09 8.40
N SER A 111 11.06 25.30 8.52
CA SER A 111 12.44 25.65 8.22
C SER A 111 13.28 24.37 8.05
N PRO A 112 14.56 24.47 7.68
CA PRO A 112 15.46 23.31 7.60
C PRO A 112 15.59 22.51 8.90
N HIS A 113 15.29 23.09 10.05
CA HIS A 113 15.42 22.45 11.36
C HIS A 113 14.13 22.44 12.19
N THR A 114 12.98 22.76 11.59
CA THR A 114 11.73 22.91 12.34
C THR A 114 10.54 22.33 11.59
N LEU A 115 9.74 21.52 12.30
CA LEU A 115 8.41 21.09 11.87
C LEU A 115 7.32 21.83 12.67
N LYS A 116 6.27 22.26 12.00
CA LYS A 116 4.99 22.61 12.59
C LYS A 116 4.06 21.40 12.49
N VAL A 117 3.42 21.04 13.60
CA VAL A 117 2.48 19.92 13.65
C VAL A 117 1.14 20.44 14.11
N GLU A 118 0.15 20.41 13.22
CA GLU A 118 -1.24 20.74 13.55
C GLU A 118 -1.86 19.55 14.28
N THR A 119 -2.16 19.74 15.56
CA THR A 119 -2.80 18.75 16.44
C THR A 119 -4.19 19.20 16.83
N THR A 120 -4.97 18.32 17.45
CA THR A 120 -6.29 18.66 18.03
C THR A 120 -6.21 19.67 19.19
N GLU A 121 -5.04 19.81 19.80
CA GLU A 121 -4.75 20.73 20.92
C GLU A 121 -4.14 22.07 20.46
N GLY A 122 -3.94 22.25 19.14
CA GLY A 122 -3.29 23.41 18.55
C GLY A 122 -1.98 23.05 17.82
N VAL A 123 -1.24 24.06 17.40
CA VAL A 123 0.01 23.89 16.65
C VAL A 123 1.18 23.65 17.61
N LYS A 124 1.88 22.54 17.43
CA LYS A 124 3.13 22.21 18.13
C LYS A 124 4.32 22.45 17.18
N THR A 125 5.36 23.08 17.71
CA THR A 125 6.63 23.27 16.98
C THR A 125 7.68 22.28 17.48
N ILE A 126 8.31 21.55 16.56
CA ILE A 126 9.33 20.54 16.86
C ILE A 126 10.62 20.96 16.18
N ALA A 127 11.64 21.29 16.97
CA ALA A 127 13.00 21.49 16.48
C ALA A 127 13.72 20.14 16.40
N PHE A 128 14.57 19.97 15.39
CA PHE A 128 15.34 18.75 15.16
C PHE A 128 16.74 19.02 14.61
N GLU A 129 17.66 18.15 14.94
CA GLU A 129 19.01 18.12 14.34
C GLU A 129 18.98 17.36 13.00
N HIS A 130 18.27 16.22 12.98
CA HIS A 130 18.10 15.37 11.81
C HIS A 130 16.63 15.00 11.62
N CYS A 131 16.18 14.96 10.36
CA CYS A 131 14.82 14.54 10.02
C CYS A 131 14.86 13.39 9.02
N ILE A 132 13.99 12.39 9.24
CA ILE A 132 13.69 11.37 8.22
C ILE A 132 12.25 11.59 7.75
N ILE A 133 12.10 11.84 6.46
CA ILE A 133 10.81 11.98 5.77
C ILE A 133 10.33 10.59 5.38
N ALA A 134 9.23 10.14 5.97
CA ALA A 134 8.54 8.90 5.64
C ALA A 134 7.04 9.15 5.36
N ALA A 135 6.76 10.24 4.63
CA ALA A 135 5.41 10.78 4.43
C ALA A 135 4.50 9.88 3.60
N GLY A 136 5.04 8.83 2.95
CA GLY A 136 4.29 7.82 2.21
C GLY A 136 3.65 8.33 0.93
N SER A 137 2.49 7.78 0.60
CA SER A 137 1.74 8.07 -0.62
C SER A 137 0.24 8.02 -0.37
N GLN A 138 -0.53 8.55 -1.31
CA GLN A 138 -1.99 8.48 -1.30
C GLN A 138 -2.51 8.02 -2.65
N VAL A 139 -3.79 7.64 -2.72
CA VAL A 139 -4.44 7.20 -3.96
C VAL A 139 -4.40 8.32 -5.00
N ALA A 140 -4.04 7.97 -6.23
CA ALA A 140 -4.14 8.87 -7.36
C ALA A 140 -5.59 8.91 -7.86
N ARG A 141 -6.15 10.11 -8.02
CA ARG A 141 -7.49 10.31 -8.59
C ARG A 141 -7.39 10.73 -10.05
N ILE A 142 -8.17 10.11 -10.91
CA ILE A 142 -8.28 10.52 -12.31
C ILE A 142 -9.27 11.70 -12.39
N PRO A 143 -8.86 12.85 -12.91
CA PRO A 143 -9.76 14.00 -13.07
C PRO A 143 -10.96 13.67 -13.99
N GLY A 144 -12.11 14.28 -13.70
CA GLY A 144 -13.31 14.15 -14.54
C GLY A 144 -14.20 12.96 -14.24
N PHE A 145 -13.83 12.08 -13.30
CA PHE A 145 -14.72 11.01 -12.84
C PHE A 145 -15.53 11.43 -11.60
N PRO A 146 -16.73 10.89 -11.39
CA PRO A 146 -17.61 11.29 -10.28
C PRO A 146 -17.19 10.63 -8.96
N HIS A 147 -16.03 11.04 -8.43
CA HIS A 147 -15.42 10.48 -7.22
C HIS A 147 -16.25 10.67 -5.93
N ASP A 148 -17.28 11.50 -5.96
CA ASP A 148 -18.17 11.74 -4.82
C ASP A 148 -19.32 10.71 -4.76
N ASP A 149 -19.50 9.89 -5.79
CA ASP A 149 -20.47 8.79 -5.75
C ASP A 149 -19.92 7.66 -4.86
N PRO A 150 -20.66 7.23 -3.81
CA PRO A 150 -20.18 6.23 -2.85
C PRO A 150 -19.97 4.84 -3.46
N ARG A 151 -20.46 4.59 -4.67
CA ARG A 151 -20.23 3.35 -5.43
C ARG A 151 -18.87 3.35 -6.15
N ILE A 152 -18.21 4.51 -6.24
CA ILE A 152 -16.85 4.63 -6.78
C ILE A 152 -15.87 4.68 -5.61
N ILE A 153 -15.22 3.57 -5.37
CA ILE A 153 -14.35 3.36 -4.21
C ILE A 153 -12.87 3.30 -4.63
N ASP A 154 -12.01 3.69 -3.75
CA ASP A 154 -10.56 3.45 -3.85
C ASP A 154 -10.16 2.18 -3.07
N SER A 155 -8.87 1.89 -2.99
CA SER A 155 -8.36 0.73 -2.26
C SER A 155 -8.71 0.75 -0.76
N THR A 156 -8.84 1.93 -0.15
CA THR A 156 -9.26 2.08 1.25
C THR A 156 -10.73 1.69 1.40
N GLY A 157 -11.60 2.25 0.56
CA GLY A 157 -13.02 1.92 0.55
C GLY A 157 -13.28 0.45 0.23
N ALA A 158 -12.50 -0.16 -0.69
CA ALA A 158 -12.60 -1.59 -0.97
C ALA A 158 -12.28 -2.45 0.26
N LEU A 159 -11.28 -2.06 1.03
CA LEU A 159 -10.91 -2.77 2.27
C LEU A 159 -11.93 -2.56 3.41
N GLU A 160 -12.78 -1.56 3.34
CA GLU A 160 -13.88 -1.39 4.31
C GLU A 160 -14.94 -2.48 4.19
N LEU A 161 -15.11 -3.06 3.01
CA LEU A 161 -16.15 -4.07 2.72
C LEU A 161 -17.54 -3.57 3.13
N ALA A 162 -17.91 -2.35 2.72
CA ALA A 162 -19.21 -1.79 3.05
C ALA A 162 -20.36 -2.66 2.50
N GLN A 163 -20.15 -3.22 1.31
CA GLN A 163 -21.07 -4.13 0.62
C GLN A 163 -20.31 -5.08 -0.31
N ILE A 164 -20.97 -6.12 -0.77
CA ILE A 164 -20.50 -7.02 -1.84
C ILE A 164 -21.34 -6.69 -3.08
N PRO A 165 -20.81 -5.91 -4.06
CA PRO A 165 -21.54 -5.60 -5.28
C PRO A 165 -21.74 -6.85 -6.13
N LYS A 166 -22.83 -6.97 -6.85
CA LYS A 166 -23.04 -8.11 -7.78
C LYS A 166 -22.05 -8.05 -8.93
N ARG A 167 -21.84 -6.85 -9.51
CA ARG A 167 -20.87 -6.61 -10.58
C ARG A 167 -19.90 -5.50 -10.15
N LEU A 168 -18.63 -5.82 -10.09
CA LEU A 168 -17.55 -4.89 -9.71
C LEU A 168 -16.65 -4.66 -10.92
N LEU A 169 -16.50 -3.39 -11.31
CA LEU A 169 -15.44 -2.98 -12.22
C LEU A 169 -14.18 -2.61 -11.42
N VAL A 170 -13.05 -3.18 -11.79
CA VAL A 170 -11.72 -2.82 -11.27
C VAL A 170 -10.97 -2.06 -12.34
N VAL A 171 -10.72 -0.78 -12.13
CA VAL A 171 -9.95 0.10 -13.02
C VAL A 171 -8.50 0.10 -12.56
N GLY A 172 -7.66 -0.59 -13.35
CA GLY A 172 -6.25 -0.83 -13.07
C GLY A 172 -5.95 -2.30 -12.74
N GLY A 173 -5.24 -2.97 -13.65
CA GLY A 173 -4.79 -4.36 -13.53
C GLY A 173 -3.47 -4.53 -12.77
N GLY A 174 -3.11 -3.57 -11.91
CA GLY A 174 -1.97 -3.65 -11.01
C GLY A 174 -2.25 -4.51 -9.77
N ILE A 175 -1.22 -4.65 -8.90
CA ILE A 175 -1.26 -5.53 -7.71
C ILE A 175 -2.48 -5.24 -6.83
N ILE A 176 -2.72 -3.97 -6.47
CA ILE A 176 -3.82 -3.58 -5.56
C ILE A 176 -5.18 -3.93 -6.16
N GLY A 177 -5.38 -3.63 -7.45
CA GLY A 177 -6.63 -3.93 -8.16
C GLY A 177 -6.92 -5.42 -8.17
N LEU A 178 -5.91 -6.25 -8.53
CA LEU A 178 -6.06 -7.70 -8.61
C LEU A 178 -6.21 -8.38 -7.24
N GLU A 179 -5.56 -7.88 -6.19
CA GLU A 179 -5.78 -8.37 -4.82
C GLU A 179 -7.24 -8.16 -4.39
N MET A 180 -7.77 -6.96 -4.60
CA MET A 180 -9.17 -6.68 -4.26
C MET A 180 -10.14 -7.43 -5.17
N ALA A 181 -9.85 -7.54 -6.46
CA ALA A 181 -10.62 -8.37 -7.39
C ALA A 181 -10.73 -9.82 -6.89
N THR A 182 -9.61 -10.40 -6.44
CA THR A 182 -9.58 -11.76 -5.88
C THR A 182 -10.44 -11.89 -4.63
N VAL A 183 -10.40 -10.90 -3.74
CA VAL A 183 -11.24 -10.89 -2.53
C VAL A 183 -12.71 -10.83 -2.89
N TYR A 184 -13.12 -9.88 -3.73
CA TYR A 184 -14.52 -9.69 -4.10
C TYR A 184 -15.07 -10.83 -4.96
N ASP A 185 -14.25 -11.44 -5.83
CA ASP A 185 -14.60 -12.66 -6.57
C ASP A 185 -14.94 -13.81 -5.62
N ALA A 186 -14.08 -14.10 -4.64
CA ALA A 186 -14.34 -15.13 -3.65
C ALA A 186 -15.55 -14.84 -2.77
N LEU A 187 -15.90 -13.57 -2.56
CA LEU A 187 -17.11 -13.16 -1.84
C LEU A 187 -18.36 -13.17 -2.73
N GLY A 188 -18.24 -13.48 -4.04
CA GLY A 188 -19.37 -13.70 -4.95
C GLY A 188 -19.66 -12.57 -5.93
N SER A 189 -18.80 -11.54 -6.04
CA SER A 189 -18.93 -10.51 -7.07
C SER A 189 -18.47 -11.02 -8.43
N LYS A 190 -19.17 -10.64 -9.51
CA LYS A 190 -18.68 -10.80 -10.88
C LYS A 190 -17.68 -9.68 -11.18
N ILE A 191 -16.47 -10.03 -11.54
CA ILE A 191 -15.36 -9.09 -11.70
C ILE A 191 -15.12 -8.79 -13.18
N THR A 192 -15.04 -7.50 -13.52
CA THR A 192 -14.44 -7.03 -14.77
C THR A 192 -13.21 -6.20 -14.41
N VAL A 193 -12.05 -6.54 -14.99
CA VAL A 193 -10.81 -5.76 -14.86
C VAL A 193 -10.56 -5.00 -16.15
N VAL A 194 -10.24 -3.72 -16.06
CA VAL A 194 -9.79 -2.91 -17.19
C VAL A 194 -8.39 -2.36 -16.92
N GLU A 195 -7.49 -2.57 -17.89
CA GLU A 195 -6.10 -2.11 -17.83
C GLU A 195 -5.73 -1.36 -19.11
N LEU A 196 -5.12 -0.19 -18.95
CA LEU A 196 -4.68 0.67 -20.05
C LEU A 196 -3.50 0.07 -20.81
N MET A 197 -2.63 -0.63 -20.08
CA MET A 197 -1.45 -1.28 -20.64
C MET A 197 -1.84 -2.60 -21.35
N ASP A 198 -0.88 -3.19 -22.05
CA ASP A 198 -1.06 -4.45 -22.78
C ASP A 198 -0.89 -5.70 -21.91
N ALA A 199 -0.52 -5.53 -20.63
CA ALA A 199 -0.35 -6.62 -19.68
C ALA A 199 -0.84 -6.22 -18.28
N LEU A 200 -1.25 -7.21 -17.50
CA LEU A 200 -1.48 -7.08 -16.08
C LEU A 200 -0.15 -6.91 -15.33
N ILE A 201 -0.17 -6.25 -14.18
CA ILE A 201 0.98 -6.01 -13.29
C ILE A 201 2.21 -5.52 -14.09
N PRO A 202 2.13 -4.34 -14.73
CA PRO A 202 3.25 -3.81 -15.51
C PRO A 202 4.54 -3.77 -14.67
N GLY A 203 5.62 -4.32 -15.19
CA GLY A 203 6.92 -4.40 -14.50
C GLY A 203 7.21 -5.71 -13.78
N ALA A 204 6.26 -6.65 -13.69
CA ALA A 204 6.55 -8.03 -13.28
C ALA A 204 6.92 -8.91 -14.48
N ASP A 205 7.64 -10.01 -14.24
CA ASP A 205 8.07 -10.94 -15.28
C ASP A 205 6.85 -11.56 -16.00
N PRO A 206 6.79 -11.47 -17.33
CA PRO A 206 5.60 -11.88 -18.08
C PRO A 206 5.23 -13.37 -17.97
N ASP A 207 6.19 -14.25 -17.68
CA ASP A 207 5.98 -15.68 -17.47
C ASP A 207 5.20 -15.94 -16.18
N ILE A 208 5.52 -15.24 -15.11
CA ILE A 208 4.78 -15.29 -13.81
C ILE A 208 3.38 -14.69 -13.99
N VAL A 209 3.28 -13.53 -14.65
CA VAL A 209 1.99 -12.87 -14.88
C VAL A 209 1.05 -13.74 -15.71
N ARG A 210 1.55 -14.50 -16.71
CA ARG A 210 0.73 -15.42 -17.51
C ARG A 210 0.06 -16.51 -16.68
N VAL A 211 0.74 -17.04 -15.65
CA VAL A 211 0.16 -18.05 -14.74
C VAL A 211 -1.02 -17.45 -13.97
N LEU A 212 -0.82 -16.26 -13.38
CA LEU A 212 -1.89 -15.54 -12.71
C LEU A 212 -3.05 -15.22 -13.66
N GLN A 213 -2.76 -14.65 -14.83
CA GLN A 213 -3.77 -14.26 -15.82
C GLN A 213 -4.61 -15.47 -16.27
N LYS A 214 -4.00 -16.64 -16.51
CA LYS A 214 -4.73 -17.87 -16.83
C LYS A 214 -5.71 -18.25 -15.72
N ARG A 215 -5.28 -18.19 -14.45
CA ARG A 215 -6.13 -18.50 -13.28
C ARG A 215 -7.31 -17.55 -13.16
N ILE A 216 -7.08 -16.24 -13.19
CA ILE A 216 -8.13 -15.25 -12.99
C ILE A 216 -9.06 -15.10 -14.20
N SER A 217 -8.58 -15.36 -15.43
CA SER A 217 -9.43 -15.36 -16.64
C SER A 217 -10.49 -16.46 -16.62
N ALA A 218 -10.26 -17.55 -15.88
CA ALA A 218 -11.25 -18.61 -15.71
C ALA A 218 -12.36 -18.25 -14.70
N ARG A 219 -12.13 -17.22 -13.86
CA ARG A 219 -13.04 -16.80 -12.79
C ARG A 219 -13.77 -15.49 -13.09
N TYR A 220 -13.06 -14.52 -13.66
CA TYR A 220 -13.59 -13.17 -13.88
C TYR A 220 -14.49 -13.12 -15.11
N GLU A 221 -15.47 -12.22 -15.10
CA GLU A 221 -16.36 -11.99 -16.22
C GLU A 221 -15.62 -11.48 -17.45
N LYS A 222 -14.68 -10.51 -17.25
CA LYS A 222 -13.85 -9.95 -18.34
C LYS A 222 -12.53 -9.42 -17.80
N ILE A 223 -11.49 -9.50 -18.66
CA ILE A 223 -10.23 -8.77 -18.48
C ILE A 223 -9.98 -8.01 -19.79
N LEU A 224 -10.05 -6.68 -19.73
CA LEU A 224 -9.92 -5.77 -20.85
C LEU A 224 -8.55 -5.08 -20.78
N LEU A 225 -7.61 -5.56 -21.59
CA LEU A 225 -6.27 -4.97 -21.75
C LEU A 225 -6.30 -3.93 -22.87
N LYS A 226 -5.31 -3.01 -22.92
CA LYS A 226 -5.21 -1.91 -23.90
C LYS A 226 -6.50 -1.09 -23.97
N THR A 227 -7.20 -0.97 -22.84
CA THR A 227 -8.53 -0.37 -22.78
C THR A 227 -8.54 0.77 -21.78
N LYS A 228 -8.99 1.92 -22.22
CA LYS A 228 -9.15 3.13 -21.39
C LYS A 228 -10.59 3.27 -20.95
N VAL A 229 -10.81 3.61 -19.69
CA VAL A 229 -12.10 4.16 -19.25
C VAL A 229 -12.13 5.63 -19.63
N SER A 230 -13.03 6.01 -20.52
CA SER A 230 -13.16 7.39 -21.02
C SER A 230 -14.26 8.18 -20.30
N LYS A 231 -15.32 7.50 -19.85
CA LYS A 231 -16.44 8.15 -19.16
C LYS A 231 -17.06 7.23 -18.11
N ILE A 232 -17.52 7.84 -17.02
CA ILE A 232 -18.34 7.18 -16.00
C ILE A 232 -19.55 8.06 -15.74
N GLU A 233 -20.75 7.50 -15.87
CA GLU A 233 -22.03 8.17 -15.63
C GLU A 233 -22.73 7.49 -14.44
N ALA A 234 -22.96 8.24 -13.37
CA ALA A 234 -23.65 7.76 -12.18
C ALA A 234 -25.17 7.82 -12.43
N LEU A 235 -25.78 6.67 -12.74
CA LEU A 235 -27.21 6.50 -12.95
C LEU A 235 -27.85 5.85 -11.74
N LYS A 236 -29.19 5.89 -11.64
CA LYS A 236 -29.93 5.24 -10.54
C LYS A 236 -29.76 3.71 -10.55
N GLU A 237 -29.79 3.11 -11.73
CA GLU A 237 -29.67 1.68 -11.97
C GLU A 237 -28.23 1.14 -11.87
N GLY A 238 -27.22 2.00 -11.86
CA GLY A 238 -25.83 1.60 -11.80
C GLY A 238 -24.85 2.66 -12.33
N LEU A 239 -23.58 2.31 -12.38
CA LEU A 239 -22.51 3.11 -12.93
C LEU A 239 -22.28 2.69 -14.39
N LYS A 240 -22.73 3.49 -15.36
CA LYS A 240 -22.50 3.25 -16.78
C LYS A 240 -21.11 3.72 -17.16
N VAL A 241 -20.30 2.81 -17.68
CA VAL A 241 -18.90 3.04 -18.05
C VAL A 241 -18.70 2.92 -19.54
N THR A 242 -17.99 3.87 -20.11
CA THR A 242 -17.55 3.84 -21.51
C THR A 242 -16.09 3.43 -21.59
N PHE A 243 -15.82 2.42 -22.40
CA PHE A 243 -14.49 1.87 -22.66
C PHE A 243 -14.05 2.19 -24.07
N ASP A 244 -12.83 2.70 -24.21
CA ASP A 244 -12.17 2.92 -25.50
C ASP A 244 -11.04 1.91 -25.62
N ALA A 245 -11.24 0.85 -26.40
CA ALA A 245 -10.20 -0.10 -26.72
C ALA A 245 -9.26 0.47 -27.77
N SER A 246 -7.94 0.42 -27.54
CA SER A 246 -6.95 0.82 -28.54
C SER A 246 -7.03 -0.11 -29.74
N GLY A 247 -7.26 0.44 -30.93
CA GLY A 247 -7.21 -0.33 -32.17
C GLY A 247 -5.81 -0.91 -32.41
N THR A 248 -5.75 -2.14 -32.94
CA THR A 248 -4.50 -2.72 -33.44
C THR A 248 -4.23 -2.19 -34.86
N ASN A 249 -3.01 -1.77 -35.14
CA ASN A 249 -2.54 -1.36 -36.48
C ASN A 249 -3.27 -0.17 -37.13
N GLY A 250 -3.55 0.91 -36.38
CA GLY A 250 -4.09 2.15 -36.96
C GLY A 250 -5.58 2.12 -37.30
N THR A 251 -6.32 1.10 -36.89
CA THR A 251 -7.78 1.08 -36.94
C THR A 251 -8.36 1.89 -35.77
N ASN A 252 -9.45 2.61 -36.02
CA ASN A 252 -10.20 3.30 -34.96
C ASN A 252 -10.59 2.29 -33.88
N GLY A 253 -10.25 2.61 -32.61
CA GLY A 253 -10.59 1.76 -31.48
C GLY A 253 -12.10 1.59 -31.35
N THR A 254 -12.54 0.45 -30.83
CA THR A 254 -13.95 0.17 -30.60
C THR A 254 -14.37 0.76 -29.25
N GLN A 255 -15.39 1.62 -29.29
CA GLN A 255 -16.02 2.11 -28.07
C GLN A 255 -17.14 1.16 -27.64
N THR A 256 -17.13 0.76 -26.38
CA THR A 256 -18.18 -0.09 -25.78
C THR A 256 -18.65 0.48 -24.46
N THR A 257 -19.84 0.10 -24.02
CA THR A 257 -20.38 0.52 -22.73
C THR A 257 -20.85 -0.70 -21.93
N ASP A 258 -20.73 -0.63 -20.61
CA ASP A 258 -21.28 -1.62 -19.67
C ASP A 258 -21.69 -0.94 -18.36
N THR A 259 -22.49 -1.61 -17.52
CA THR A 259 -23.02 -1.06 -16.27
C THR A 259 -22.61 -1.92 -15.08
N PHE A 260 -22.19 -1.28 -14.00
CA PHE A 260 -21.68 -1.93 -12.79
C PHE A 260 -22.37 -1.39 -11.54
N ASP A 261 -22.42 -2.20 -10.48
CA ASP A 261 -22.96 -1.79 -9.18
C ASP A 261 -21.94 -0.94 -8.40
N ALA A 262 -20.64 -1.23 -8.59
CA ALA A 262 -19.55 -0.48 -7.99
C ALA A 262 -18.31 -0.45 -8.90
N ILE A 263 -17.46 0.55 -8.69
CA ILE A 263 -16.17 0.70 -9.40
C ILE A 263 -15.06 0.86 -8.37
N LEU A 264 -14.04 0.01 -8.44
CA LEU A 264 -12.79 0.18 -7.72
C LEU A 264 -11.77 0.92 -8.60
N MET A 265 -11.38 2.11 -8.15
CA MET A 265 -10.31 2.89 -8.77
C MET A 265 -8.96 2.48 -8.18
N ALA A 266 -8.18 1.66 -8.93
CA ALA A 266 -6.87 1.14 -8.54
C ALA A 266 -5.75 1.60 -9.49
N THR A 267 -5.82 2.85 -9.96
CA THR A 267 -4.98 3.44 -11.01
C THR A 267 -3.63 3.98 -10.53
N GLY A 268 -3.22 3.58 -9.34
CA GLY A 268 -1.93 3.91 -8.78
C GLY A 268 -1.97 4.85 -7.57
N ARG A 269 -0.79 5.27 -7.15
CA ARG A 269 -0.59 6.12 -5.97
C ARG A 269 0.34 7.30 -6.31
N ARG A 270 0.10 8.45 -5.66
CA ARG A 270 1.00 9.59 -5.73
C ARG A 270 1.78 9.77 -4.43
N PRO A 271 3.08 10.12 -4.47
CA PRO A 271 3.86 10.40 -3.27
C PRO A 271 3.43 11.71 -2.59
N ASN A 272 3.62 11.78 -1.27
CA ASN A 272 3.21 12.94 -0.47
C ASN A 272 4.31 14.00 -0.28
N GLY A 273 5.37 13.97 -1.10
CA GLY A 273 6.48 14.91 -0.97
C GLY A 273 6.07 16.39 -1.09
N ARG A 274 5.03 16.69 -1.87
CA ARG A 274 4.47 18.05 -2.01
C ARG A 274 3.56 18.47 -0.86
N ASP A 275 3.05 17.51 -0.07
CA ASP A 275 2.03 17.77 0.94
C ASP A 275 2.62 18.13 2.32
N ILE A 276 3.95 18.24 2.43
CA ILE A 276 4.68 18.46 3.68
C ILE A 276 5.47 19.78 3.71
N LYS A 277 5.26 20.66 2.75
CA LYS A 277 6.01 21.93 2.57
C LYS A 277 7.52 21.71 2.59
N ALA A 278 7.99 20.73 1.84
CA ALA A 278 9.41 20.35 1.80
C ALA A 278 10.33 21.48 1.33
N ASP A 279 9.81 22.38 0.51
CA ASP A 279 10.46 23.61 0.03
C ASP A 279 10.84 24.56 1.16
N ALA A 280 10.05 24.68 2.22
CA ALA A 280 10.37 25.46 3.41
C ALA A 280 11.64 24.97 4.15
N ALA A 281 12.00 23.71 3.94
CA ALA A 281 13.25 23.12 4.42
C ALA A 281 14.35 23.11 3.34
N GLY A 282 14.12 23.67 2.16
CA GLY A 282 15.03 23.59 1.02
C GLY A 282 15.13 22.20 0.37
N VAL A 283 14.23 21.27 0.71
CA VAL A 283 14.21 19.91 0.15
C VAL A 283 13.56 19.91 -1.23
N THR A 284 14.29 19.40 -2.20
CA THR A 284 13.81 19.29 -3.58
C THR A 284 12.74 18.22 -3.72
N VAL A 285 11.64 18.58 -4.36
CA VAL A 285 10.57 17.64 -4.76
C VAL A 285 10.39 17.74 -6.28
N ASN A 286 10.48 16.62 -6.99
CA ASN A 286 10.33 16.62 -8.44
C ASN A 286 8.88 16.82 -8.88
N GLU A 287 8.65 16.96 -10.20
CA GLU A 287 7.32 17.18 -10.77
C GLU A 287 6.31 16.07 -10.46
N ARG A 288 6.78 14.84 -10.23
CA ARG A 288 5.97 13.68 -9.85
C ARG A 288 5.71 13.58 -8.35
N GLY A 289 6.25 14.51 -7.53
CA GLY A 289 6.07 14.52 -6.07
C GLY A 289 7.07 13.66 -5.29
N PHE A 290 8.09 13.07 -5.95
CA PHE A 290 9.14 12.32 -5.28
C PHE A 290 10.22 13.26 -4.75
N ILE A 291 10.83 12.87 -3.64
CA ILE A 291 12.02 13.50 -3.07
C ILE A 291 13.23 12.70 -3.54
N PRO A 292 14.09 13.24 -4.43
CA PRO A 292 15.32 12.58 -4.86
C PRO A 292 16.26 12.34 -3.69
N THR A 293 16.89 11.17 -3.65
CA THR A 293 17.86 10.79 -2.63
C THR A 293 19.08 10.11 -3.25
N ASP A 294 20.21 10.16 -2.55
CA ASP A 294 21.37 9.35 -2.86
C ASP A 294 21.22 7.90 -2.33
N LYS A 295 22.26 7.08 -2.50
CA LYS A 295 22.29 5.68 -2.02
C LYS A 295 22.22 5.55 -0.49
N GLN A 296 22.51 6.62 0.26
CA GLN A 296 22.39 6.71 1.71
C GLN A 296 21.05 7.32 2.17
N MET A 297 20.11 7.50 1.25
CA MET A 297 18.82 8.13 1.50
C MET A 297 18.91 9.61 1.93
N ARG A 298 20.03 10.30 1.67
CA ARG A 298 20.16 11.73 1.92
C ARG A 298 19.47 12.49 0.80
N THR A 299 18.71 13.50 1.17
CA THR A 299 18.18 14.47 0.22
C THR A 299 19.26 15.48 -0.17
N ASN A 300 18.92 16.49 -0.96
CA ASN A 300 19.81 17.63 -1.22
C ASN A 300 20.13 18.47 0.03
N VAL A 301 19.45 18.22 1.15
CA VAL A 301 19.70 18.84 2.48
C VAL A 301 20.36 17.78 3.38
N PRO A 302 21.64 17.89 3.76
CA PRO A 302 22.45 16.78 4.29
C PRO A 302 21.95 16.13 5.58
N HIS A 303 21.18 16.83 6.40
CA HIS A 303 20.60 16.33 7.65
C HIS A 303 19.15 15.89 7.51
N ILE A 304 18.60 15.90 6.29
CA ILE A 304 17.26 15.43 5.98
C ILE A 304 17.35 14.23 5.03
N PHE A 305 16.69 13.14 5.41
CA PHE A 305 16.69 11.85 4.73
C PHE A 305 15.26 11.49 4.31
N ALA A 306 15.12 10.79 3.21
CA ALA A 306 13.86 10.17 2.82
C ALA A 306 14.04 8.65 2.79
N SER A 307 13.04 7.92 3.32
CA SER A 307 13.09 6.46 3.46
C SER A 307 12.05 5.80 2.56
N ALA A 308 12.51 4.76 1.85
CA ALA A 308 11.66 3.78 1.18
C ALA A 308 12.16 2.38 1.54
N GLY A 309 11.25 1.42 1.74
CA GLY A 309 11.59 0.04 2.07
C GLY A 309 10.93 -0.94 1.10
N TYR A 310 11.63 -2.03 0.81
CA TYR A 310 11.11 -3.13 0.02
C TYR A 310 11.36 -4.47 0.74
N ARG A 311 10.38 -5.40 0.63
CA ARG A 311 10.45 -6.74 1.21
C ARG A 311 10.34 -7.77 0.10
N PHE A 312 11.30 -8.71 0.04
CA PHE A 312 11.26 -9.84 -0.88
C PHE A 312 10.55 -11.03 -0.23
N LEU A 313 9.53 -11.56 -0.91
CA LEU A 313 8.90 -12.84 -0.57
C LEU A 313 9.63 -13.95 -1.32
N MET A 314 10.19 -14.94 -0.61
CA MET A 314 10.82 -16.10 -1.24
C MET A 314 9.79 -17.18 -1.61
N ASN A 315 8.83 -17.45 -0.71
CA ASN A 315 7.68 -18.34 -0.93
C ASN A 315 6.61 -18.09 0.16
N GLU A 316 5.54 -18.90 0.21
CA GLU A 316 4.45 -18.77 1.19
C GLU A 316 4.91 -18.89 2.66
N ASP A 317 5.97 -19.65 2.91
CA ASP A 317 6.45 -19.97 4.25
C ASP A 317 7.63 -19.10 4.69
N PHE A 318 8.49 -18.69 3.76
CA PHE A 318 9.75 -18.03 4.06
C PHE A 318 9.86 -16.64 3.43
N ASN A 319 10.30 -15.70 4.24
CA ASN A 319 10.68 -14.37 3.83
C ASN A 319 12.18 -14.18 4.04
N PHE A 320 12.88 -13.70 3.04
CA PHE A 320 14.25 -13.24 3.17
C PHE A 320 14.28 -11.71 3.25
N ILE A 321 14.88 -11.18 4.29
CA ILE A 321 14.95 -9.75 4.56
C ILE A 321 16.44 -9.37 4.69
N PRO A 322 17.14 -9.12 3.56
CA PRO A 322 18.49 -8.60 3.61
C PRO A 322 18.44 -7.13 4.04
N SER A 323 19.35 -6.72 4.87
CA SER A 323 19.57 -5.31 5.14
C SER A 323 21.06 -5.03 5.29
N VAL A 324 21.51 -3.94 4.70
CA VAL A 324 22.88 -3.45 4.84
C VAL A 324 22.80 -2.06 5.42
N MET A 325 23.55 -1.83 6.49
CA MET A 325 23.74 -0.51 7.05
C MET A 325 25.22 -0.12 6.89
N MET A 326 25.45 0.97 6.21
CA MET A 326 26.77 1.59 6.13
C MET A 326 26.86 2.72 7.13
N LYS A 327 27.89 2.67 7.99
CA LYS A 327 28.15 3.70 8.98
C LYS A 327 29.47 4.38 8.66
N TYR A 328 29.40 5.66 8.39
CA TYR A 328 30.59 6.51 8.23
C TYR A 328 30.53 7.62 9.26
N VAL A 329 31.58 7.68 10.11
CA VAL A 329 31.79 8.74 11.10
C VAL A 329 33.25 9.12 11.00
N ASN A 330 33.55 10.30 10.43
CA ASN A 330 34.93 10.81 10.38
C ASN A 330 35.43 11.12 11.82
N PRO A 331 36.58 10.61 12.28
CA PRO A 331 37.67 9.96 11.55
C PRO A 331 37.71 8.41 11.62
N VAL A 332 36.56 7.76 11.89
CA VAL A 332 36.48 6.30 12.02
C VAL A 332 36.38 5.63 10.65
N PRO A 333 37.07 4.47 10.40
CA PRO A 333 36.91 3.73 9.16
C PRO A 333 35.45 3.38 8.83
N LEU A 334 35.16 3.26 7.55
CA LEU A 334 33.86 2.90 7.04
C LEU A 334 33.47 1.52 7.59
N GLN A 335 32.33 1.43 8.27
CA GLN A 335 31.80 0.18 8.83
C GLN A 335 30.54 -0.24 8.08
N PHE A 336 30.45 -1.53 7.79
CA PHE A 336 29.25 -2.14 7.21
C PHE A 336 28.63 -3.11 8.23
N ASP A 337 27.36 -2.94 8.51
CA ASP A 337 26.53 -3.95 9.18
C ASP A 337 25.71 -4.67 8.10
N ILE A 338 26.09 -5.92 7.80
CA ILE A 338 25.35 -6.77 6.87
C ILE A 338 24.46 -7.67 7.70
N ASN A 339 23.15 -7.59 7.50
CA ASN A 339 22.21 -8.42 8.22
C ASN A 339 21.42 -9.26 7.20
N ALA A 340 21.24 -10.52 7.53
CA ALA A 340 20.34 -11.41 6.81
C ALA A 340 19.35 -12.02 7.82
N LYS A 341 18.07 -11.90 7.53
CA LYS A 341 17.00 -12.47 8.34
C LYS A 341 16.16 -13.39 7.48
N ILE A 342 15.98 -14.64 7.93
CA ILE A 342 15.01 -15.58 7.37
C ILE A 342 13.88 -15.68 8.38
N GLN A 343 12.65 -15.52 7.91
CA GLN A 343 11.44 -15.58 8.71
C GLN A 343 10.54 -16.69 8.17
N TYR A 344 10.08 -17.56 9.08
CA TYR A 344 9.18 -18.68 8.75
C TYR A 344 7.77 -18.40 9.25
N GLN A 345 6.79 -18.39 8.34
CA GLN A 345 5.34 -18.24 8.61
C GLN A 345 4.97 -17.12 9.60
N ASP A 346 5.73 -16.05 9.67
CA ASP A 346 5.60 -14.97 10.66
C ASP A 346 5.62 -15.43 12.16
N ARG A 347 5.98 -16.69 12.40
CA ARG A 347 6.02 -17.31 13.75
C ARG A 347 7.42 -17.38 14.35
N ALA A 348 8.41 -17.59 13.51
CA ALA A 348 9.81 -17.70 13.94
C ALA A 348 10.73 -17.00 12.97
N TRP A 349 11.85 -16.49 13.45
CA TRP A 349 12.88 -15.92 12.58
C TRP A 349 14.26 -16.27 13.13
N ILE A 350 15.22 -16.43 12.23
CA ILE A 350 16.64 -16.50 12.52
C ILE A 350 17.35 -15.45 11.67
N GLY A 351 18.28 -14.75 12.25
CA GLY A 351 19.05 -13.74 11.54
C GLY A 351 20.47 -13.72 12.03
N ALA A 352 21.39 -13.45 11.11
CA ALA A 352 22.79 -13.22 11.41
C ALA A 352 23.17 -11.80 11.01
N SER A 353 24.02 -11.17 11.82
CA SER A 353 24.61 -9.87 11.53
C SER A 353 26.12 -10.03 11.49
N TYR A 354 26.72 -9.47 10.45
CA TYR A 354 28.17 -9.35 10.37
C TYR A 354 28.54 -7.87 10.32
N ARG A 355 29.41 -7.44 11.22
CA ARG A 355 29.93 -6.07 11.25
C ARG A 355 31.41 -6.09 10.85
N THR A 356 31.73 -5.26 9.87
CA THR A 356 33.13 -4.96 9.56
C THR A 356 33.61 -3.94 10.58
N GLY A 357 34.68 -4.27 11.29
CA GLY A 357 35.35 -3.39 12.28
C GLY A 357 36.28 -2.41 11.65
#